data_d556a36d9639104eb468000f348183df
#
_entry.id   d556a36d9639104eb468000f348183df
#
_cell.length_a   1.000
_cell.length_b   1.000
_cell.length_c   1.000
_cell.angle_alpha   90.00
_cell.angle_beta   90.00
_cell.angle_gamma   90.00
#
_symmetry.space_group_name_H-M   'P 1'
#
loop_
_entity.id
_entity.type
_entity.pdbx_description
1 polymer ?
#
loop_
_entity_poly.entity_id
_entity_poly.type
_entity_poly.pdbx_seq_one_letter_code
_entity_poly.pdbx_strand_id
1 'polypeptide(L)'
;MELKGKFECYKTAGGYFNYRLKAPNNETIAVSGSTGYSTATNCKNGIESMKKWVNSPVEDLTLQKKGEPVGYPKFELYQDKEGKFRYRLFASNAELIVRCESGYATKDSCKKGIASLAKWAQTAEIVKVDK
;
A
#
# COMPACT_ATOMS: atom_id res chain seq x y z
N MET A 1 12.34 -21.69 -9.63
CA MET A 1 12.21 -20.25 -9.96
C MET A 1 11.46 -19.53 -8.87
N GLU A 2 12.09 -18.52 -8.31
CA GLU A 2 11.47 -17.73 -7.26
C GLU A 2 10.44 -16.77 -7.85
N LEU A 3 9.22 -16.80 -7.30
CA LEU A 3 8.20 -15.83 -7.69
C LEU A 3 8.45 -14.52 -6.96
N LYS A 4 8.40 -13.43 -7.68
CA LYS A 4 8.59 -12.09 -7.13
C LYS A 4 7.48 -11.16 -7.61
N GLY A 5 7.04 -10.28 -6.71
CA GLY A 5 6.22 -9.16 -7.11
C GLY A 5 7.05 -8.09 -7.80
N LYS A 6 6.41 -7.02 -8.21
CA LYS A 6 7.13 -5.88 -8.77
C LYS A 6 6.43 -4.57 -8.41
N PHE A 7 7.24 -3.54 -8.22
CA PHE A 7 6.74 -2.17 -8.13
C PHE A 7 6.81 -1.56 -9.52
N GLU A 8 5.69 -1.04 -9.98
CA GLU A 8 5.66 -0.31 -11.24
C GLU A 8 5.58 1.19 -10.93
N CYS A 9 6.59 1.93 -11.39
CA CYS A 9 6.61 3.38 -11.30
C CYS A 9 6.18 3.93 -12.66
N TYR A 10 5.12 4.70 -12.69
CA TYR A 10 4.53 5.17 -13.96
C TYR A 10 4.21 6.66 -13.88
N LYS A 11 4.12 7.28 -15.05
CA LYS A 11 3.79 8.70 -15.17
C LYS A 11 2.28 8.84 -15.35
N THR A 12 1.67 9.74 -14.59
CA THR A 12 0.24 10.00 -14.70
C THR A 12 -0.05 11.00 -15.82
N ALA A 13 -1.32 11.13 -16.19
CA ALA A 13 -1.76 12.08 -17.21
C ALA A 13 -1.43 13.53 -16.81
N GLY A 14 -1.38 13.83 -15.52
CA GLY A 14 -1.04 15.17 -15.04
C GLY A 14 0.46 15.46 -14.96
N GLY A 15 1.31 14.52 -15.39
CA GLY A 15 2.75 14.70 -15.36
C GLY A 15 3.43 14.33 -14.06
N TYR A 16 2.69 13.71 -13.14
CA TYR A 16 3.23 13.23 -11.88
C TYR A 16 3.59 11.76 -11.98
N PHE A 17 4.36 11.26 -11.01
CA PHE A 17 4.75 9.87 -10.94
C PHE A 17 4.07 9.19 -9.77
N ASN A 18 3.55 7.98 -10.00
CA ASN A 18 2.96 7.14 -8.97
C ASN A 18 3.55 5.75 -9.07
N TYR A 19 3.29 4.93 -8.06
CA TYR A 19 3.72 3.54 -8.08
C TYR A 19 2.57 2.64 -7.64
N ARG A 20 2.69 1.38 -8.03
CA ARG A 20 1.80 0.33 -7.58
C ARG A 20 2.62 -0.94 -7.37
N LEU A 21 2.18 -1.77 -6.45
CA LEU A 21 2.82 -3.06 -6.18
C LEU A 21 1.96 -4.16 -6.78
N LYS A 22 2.57 -4.98 -7.60
CA LYS A 22 1.90 -6.13 -8.21
C LYS A 22 2.45 -7.42 -7.66
N ALA A 23 1.56 -8.39 -7.44
CA ALA A 23 1.95 -9.76 -7.09
C ALA A 23 2.47 -10.49 -8.32
N PRO A 24 3.10 -11.67 -8.16
CA PRO A 24 3.60 -12.44 -9.31
C PRO A 24 2.53 -12.80 -10.33
N ASN A 25 1.26 -12.90 -9.93
CA ASN A 25 0.14 -13.16 -10.83
C ASN A 25 -0.34 -11.91 -11.56
N ASN A 26 0.37 -10.80 -11.43
CA ASN A 26 0.08 -9.52 -12.07
C ASN A 26 -1.13 -8.79 -11.48
N GLU A 27 -1.65 -9.22 -10.34
CA GLU A 27 -2.70 -8.47 -9.63
C GLU A 27 -2.11 -7.30 -8.88
N THR A 28 -2.78 -6.14 -8.94
CA THR A 28 -2.37 -4.98 -8.18
C THR A 28 -2.77 -5.15 -6.73
N ILE A 29 -1.78 -5.15 -5.83
CA ILE A 29 -2.01 -5.30 -4.40
C ILE A 29 -2.27 -3.94 -3.74
N ALA A 30 -1.47 -2.94 -4.11
CA ALA A 30 -1.53 -1.62 -3.48
C ALA A 30 -1.06 -0.54 -4.45
N VAL A 31 -1.52 0.68 -4.21
CA VAL A 31 -1.14 1.86 -5.00
C VAL A 31 -0.66 2.95 -4.03
N SER A 32 0.13 3.89 -4.54
CA SER A 32 0.60 5.01 -3.73
C SER A 32 -0.60 5.80 -3.20
N GLY A 33 -0.46 6.33 -1.98
CA GLY A 33 -1.56 7.01 -1.32
C GLY A 33 -1.68 8.50 -1.64
N SER A 34 -0.75 9.04 -2.40
CA SER A 34 -0.70 10.48 -2.65
C SER A 34 -1.20 10.82 -4.05
N THR A 35 -1.31 12.11 -4.32
CA THR A 35 -1.71 12.61 -5.64
C THR A 35 -0.61 12.43 -6.69
N GLY A 36 0.59 12.10 -6.26
CA GLY A 36 1.71 11.83 -7.14
C GLY A 36 2.99 12.51 -6.69
N TYR A 37 4.08 12.03 -7.20
CA TYR A 37 5.41 12.58 -6.94
C TYR A 37 5.83 13.43 -8.13
N SER A 38 6.52 14.53 -7.89
CA SER A 38 6.92 15.45 -8.94
C SER A 38 8.03 14.88 -9.85
N THR A 39 8.81 13.94 -9.34
CA THR A 39 9.90 13.31 -10.09
C THR A 39 9.89 11.80 -9.91
N ALA A 40 10.50 11.09 -10.87
CA ALA A 40 10.66 9.64 -10.76
C ALA A 40 11.52 9.27 -9.56
N THR A 41 12.53 10.10 -9.24
CA THR A 41 13.39 9.88 -8.07
C THR A 41 12.59 9.93 -6.77
N ASN A 42 11.70 10.92 -6.63
CA ASN A 42 10.87 11.03 -5.44
C ASN A 42 9.90 9.86 -5.33
N CYS A 43 9.36 9.38 -6.45
CA CYS A 43 8.50 8.20 -6.49
C CYS A 43 9.26 6.96 -5.99
N LYS A 44 10.48 6.79 -6.46
CA LYS A 44 11.35 5.69 -6.03
C LYS A 44 11.64 5.77 -4.53
N ASN A 45 11.87 6.98 -4.02
CA ASN A 45 12.07 7.19 -2.58
C ASN A 45 10.81 6.82 -1.79
N GLY A 46 9.63 7.09 -2.35
CA GLY A 46 8.36 6.69 -1.74
C GLY A 46 8.24 5.18 -1.63
N ILE A 47 8.68 4.45 -2.67
CA ILE A 47 8.70 2.99 -2.64
C ILE A 47 9.63 2.48 -1.54
N GLU A 48 10.81 3.07 -1.40
CA GLU A 48 11.75 2.69 -0.35
C GLU A 48 11.20 2.96 1.05
N SER A 49 10.48 4.06 1.23
CA SER A 49 9.79 4.35 2.49
C SER A 49 8.74 3.29 2.78
N MET A 50 7.98 2.89 1.76
CA MET A 50 6.95 1.87 1.94
C MET A 50 7.56 0.55 2.41
N LYS A 51 8.67 0.13 1.79
CA LYS A 51 9.38 -1.09 2.20
C LYS A 51 9.81 -1.03 3.67
N LYS A 52 10.16 0.16 4.15
CA LYS A 52 10.59 0.35 5.52
C LYS A 52 9.45 0.11 6.52
N TRP A 53 8.22 0.51 6.16
CA TRP A 53 7.09 0.51 7.09
C TRP A 53 6.10 -0.63 6.92
N VAL A 54 6.30 -1.57 5.97
CA VAL A 54 5.32 -2.62 5.68
C VAL A 54 5.09 -3.63 6.81
N ASN A 55 5.95 -3.66 7.80
CA ASN A 55 5.78 -4.55 8.95
C ASN A 55 5.17 -3.83 10.15
N SER A 56 4.54 -2.69 9.93
CA SER A 56 3.91 -1.91 10.98
C SER A 56 2.65 -2.59 11.52
N PRO A 57 2.25 -2.29 12.76
CA PRO A 57 1.03 -2.88 13.33
C PRO A 57 -0.22 -2.42 12.59
N VAL A 58 -1.30 -3.19 12.73
CA VAL A 58 -2.59 -2.90 12.12
C VAL A 58 -3.58 -2.43 13.18
N GLU A 59 -4.13 -1.23 12.99
CA GLU A 59 -5.23 -0.75 13.82
C GLU A 59 -6.54 -1.04 13.10
N ASP A 60 -7.40 -1.84 13.73
CA ASP A 60 -8.71 -2.21 13.16
C ASP A 60 -9.74 -1.18 13.59
N LEU A 61 -10.11 -0.29 12.68
CA LEU A 61 -11.06 0.79 12.93
C LEU A 61 -12.52 0.32 12.84
N THR A 62 -12.75 -0.96 12.50
CA THR A 62 -14.11 -1.51 12.39
C THR A 62 -14.65 -2.05 13.70
N LEU A 63 -13.84 -2.12 14.74
CA LEU A 63 -14.25 -2.67 16.03
C LEU A 63 -15.18 -1.68 16.75
N GLN A 64 -16.25 -2.20 17.33
CA GLN A 64 -17.21 -1.39 18.11
C GLN A 64 -16.56 -0.88 19.39
N LYS A 65 -15.73 -1.71 20.01
CA LYS A 65 -15.02 -1.33 21.22
C LYS A 65 -13.54 -1.18 20.84
N LYS A 66 -13.12 0.07 20.71
CA LYS A 66 -11.73 0.36 20.33
C LYS A 66 -10.84 0.25 21.55
N GLY A 67 -9.69 -0.43 21.35
CA GLY A 67 -8.64 -0.45 22.33
C GLY A 67 -7.87 0.87 22.31
N GLU A 68 -6.67 0.88 22.88
CA GLU A 68 -5.83 2.07 22.85
C GLU A 68 -5.43 2.40 21.41
N PRO A 69 -5.38 3.69 21.05
CA PRO A 69 -4.96 4.09 19.71
C PRO A 69 -3.54 3.59 19.41
N VAL A 70 -3.35 3.12 18.19
CA VAL A 70 -2.04 2.68 17.71
C VAL A 70 -1.31 3.90 17.14
N GLY A 71 -0.08 4.12 17.61
CA GLY A 71 0.73 5.22 17.09
C GLY A 71 1.29 4.92 15.70
N TYR A 72 1.83 5.94 15.08
CA TYR A 72 2.47 5.81 13.76
C TYR A 72 3.90 5.31 13.90
N PRO A 73 4.42 4.50 12.94
CA PRO A 73 3.76 4.05 11.69
C PRO A 73 2.73 2.95 11.98
N LYS A 74 1.72 2.85 11.10
CA LYS A 74 0.69 1.83 11.27
C LYS A 74 -0.07 1.61 9.97
N PHE A 75 -0.71 0.43 9.86
CA PHE A 75 -1.79 0.20 8.93
C PHE A 75 -3.11 0.54 9.61
N GLU A 76 -4.04 1.12 8.88
CA GLU A 76 -5.43 1.25 9.32
C GLU A 76 -6.30 0.38 8.44
N LEU A 77 -7.08 -0.50 9.09
CA LEU A 77 -8.10 -1.31 8.42
C LEU A 77 -9.45 -0.67 8.70
N TYR A 78 -10.18 -0.32 7.67
CA TYR A 78 -11.46 0.38 7.82
C TYR A 78 -12.48 -0.15 6.81
N GLN A 79 -13.75 0.22 7.01
CA GLN A 79 -14.84 -0.16 6.12
C GLN A 79 -15.31 1.08 5.37
N ASP A 80 -15.45 0.96 4.04
CA ASP A 80 -15.87 2.10 3.22
C ASP A 80 -17.40 2.22 3.18
N LYS A 81 -17.89 3.21 2.42
CA LYS A 81 -19.32 3.49 2.33
C LYS A 81 -20.13 2.36 1.69
N GLU A 82 -19.46 1.52 0.88
CA GLU A 82 -20.10 0.38 0.24
C GLU A 82 -20.08 -0.88 1.10
N GLY A 83 -19.49 -0.79 2.30
CA GLY A 83 -19.38 -1.92 3.21
C GLY A 83 -18.18 -2.81 2.95
N LYS A 84 -17.28 -2.39 2.07
CA LYS A 84 -16.07 -3.16 1.78
C LYS A 84 -14.94 -2.77 2.73
N PHE A 85 -14.05 -3.71 2.98
CA PHE A 85 -12.92 -3.49 3.88
C PHE A 85 -11.70 -3.04 3.10
N ARG A 86 -11.04 -2.01 3.62
CA ARG A 86 -9.87 -1.40 2.97
C ARG A 86 -8.76 -1.21 3.98
N TYR A 87 -7.54 -1.06 3.48
CA TYR A 87 -6.40 -0.73 4.33
C TYR A 87 -5.60 0.43 3.73
N ARG A 88 -4.86 1.08 4.60
CA ARG A 88 -3.92 2.12 4.22
C ARG A 88 -2.74 2.10 5.19
N LEU A 89 -1.56 2.48 4.71
CA LEU A 89 -0.33 2.49 5.50
C LEU A 89 0.17 3.90 5.68
N PHE A 90 0.48 4.25 6.94
CA PHE A 90 1.03 5.55 7.29
C PHE A 90 2.48 5.42 7.78
N ALA A 91 3.32 6.37 7.41
CA ALA A 91 4.69 6.48 7.90
C ALA A 91 4.71 7.01 9.33
N SER A 92 5.89 7.04 9.94
CA SER A 92 6.04 7.54 11.33
C SER A 92 5.64 9.00 11.49
N ASN A 93 5.66 9.79 10.41
CA ASN A 93 5.22 11.19 10.43
C ASN A 93 3.73 11.33 10.11
N ALA A 94 2.97 10.23 10.13
CA ALA A 94 1.54 10.19 9.84
C ALA A 94 1.18 10.48 8.38
N GLU A 95 2.16 10.44 7.48
CA GLU A 95 1.93 10.64 6.06
C GLU A 95 1.43 9.37 5.41
N LEU A 96 0.36 9.45 4.61
CA LEU A 96 -0.19 8.30 3.90
C LEU A 96 0.78 7.86 2.80
N ILE A 97 1.24 6.60 2.88
CA ILE A 97 2.22 6.07 1.93
C ILE A 97 1.56 5.27 0.83
N VAL A 98 0.67 4.33 1.21
CA VAL A 98 0.09 3.37 0.27
C VAL A 98 -1.28 2.93 0.77
N ARG A 99 -2.15 2.56 -0.18
CA ARG A 99 -3.50 2.07 0.11
C ARG A 99 -3.82 0.93 -0.84
N CYS A 100 -4.83 0.11 -0.49
CA CYS A 100 -5.30 -0.92 -1.41
C CYS A 100 -6.00 -0.27 -2.61
N GLU A 101 -5.92 -0.93 -3.76
CA GLU A 101 -6.55 -0.42 -4.99
C GLU A 101 -8.08 -0.50 -4.92
N SER A 102 -8.59 -1.63 -4.44
CA SER A 102 -10.04 -1.85 -4.33
C SER A 102 -10.37 -2.49 -2.99
N GLY A 103 -11.64 -2.40 -2.59
CA GLY A 103 -12.08 -2.94 -1.33
C GLY A 103 -12.20 -4.46 -1.35
N TYR A 104 -12.11 -5.06 -0.18
CA TYR A 104 -12.26 -6.49 0.03
C TYR A 104 -13.66 -6.80 0.58
N ALA A 105 -14.21 -7.93 0.18
CA ALA A 105 -15.54 -8.34 0.62
C ALA A 105 -15.58 -8.70 2.10
N THR A 106 -14.47 -9.20 2.65
CA THR A 106 -14.40 -9.61 4.05
C THR A 106 -13.18 -9.01 4.74
N LYS A 107 -13.26 -8.90 6.06
CA LYS A 107 -12.14 -8.43 6.87
C LYS A 107 -10.93 -9.36 6.75
N ASP A 108 -11.17 -10.67 6.73
CA ASP A 108 -10.09 -11.65 6.59
C ASP A 108 -9.34 -11.48 5.28
N SER A 109 -10.06 -11.25 4.18
CA SER A 109 -9.42 -11.01 2.88
C SER A 109 -8.57 -9.73 2.92
N CYS A 110 -9.06 -8.69 3.59
CA CYS A 110 -8.31 -7.44 3.74
C CYS A 110 -7.01 -7.67 4.53
N LYS A 111 -7.08 -8.44 5.61
CA LYS A 111 -5.89 -8.78 6.40
C LYS A 111 -4.88 -9.58 5.58
N LYS A 112 -5.37 -10.48 4.74
CA LYS A 112 -4.51 -11.24 3.83
C LYS A 112 -3.85 -10.32 2.80
N GLY A 113 -4.57 -9.29 2.35
CA GLY A 113 -4.02 -8.28 1.46
C GLY A 113 -2.86 -7.53 2.10
N ILE A 114 -3.00 -7.15 3.38
CA ILE A 114 -1.92 -6.49 4.12
C ILE A 114 -0.71 -7.43 4.24
N ALA A 115 -0.93 -8.69 4.55
CA ALA A 115 0.15 -9.67 4.64
C ALA A 115 0.85 -9.88 3.30
N SER A 116 0.08 -9.90 2.21
CA SER A 116 0.64 -9.99 0.85
C SER A 116 1.49 -8.78 0.52
N LEU A 117 1.03 -7.58 0.90
CA LEU A 117 1.79 -6.36 0.71
C LEU A 117 3.15 -6.46 1.39
N ALA A 118 3.18 -6.87 2.65
CA ALA A 118 4.43 -7.00 3.39
C ALA A 118 5.34 -8.05 2.77
N LYS A 119 4.77 -9.17 2.33
CA LYS A 119 5.53 -10.26 1.73
C LYS A 119 6.19 -9.85 0.42
N TRP A 120 5.40 -9.28 -0.51
CA TRP A 120 5.90 -8.99 -1.84
C TRP A 120 6.70 -7.71 -1.91
N ALA A 121 6.44 -6.74 -1.02
CA ALA A 121 7.20 -5.49 -0.99
C ALA A 121 8.67 -5.72 -0.70
N GLN A 122 9.00 -6.71 0.14
CA GLN A 122 10.37 -6.95 0.54
C GLN A 122 11.26 -7.46 -0.59
N THR A 123 10.68 -8.20 -1.55
CA THR A 123 11.43 -8.83 -2.63
C THR A 123 11.15 -8.23 -4.00
N ALA A 124 10.15 -7.34 -4.10
CA ALA A 124 9.74 -6.80 -5.39
C ALA A 124 10.81 -5.88 -5.99
N GLU A 125 10.99 -6.00 -7.30
CA GLU A 125 11.88 -5.13 -8.06
C GLU A 125 11.12 -3.89 -8.50
N ILE A 126 11.84 -2.77 -8.62
CA ILE A 126 11.26 -1.52 -9.10
C ILE A 126 11.42 -1.48 -10.62
N VAL A 127 10.29 -1.40 -11.32
CA VAL A 127 10.24 -1.37 -12.78
C VAL A 127 9.68 -0.05 -13.22
N LYS A 128 10.36 0.63 -14.14
CA LYS A 128 9.87 1.87 -14.74
C LYS A 128 8.98 1.52 -15.93
N VAL A 129 7.75 2.02 -15.88
CA VAL A 129 6.78 1.81 -16.96
C VAL A 129 6.74 3.07 -17.82
N ASP A 130 7.13 2.94 -19.07
CA ASP A 130 7.10 4.05 -20.01
C ASP A 130 5.73 4.11 -20.68
N LYS A 131 5.21 5.31 -20.76
CA LYS A 131 4.01 5.61 -21.51
C LYS A 131 4.20 6.86 -22.30
#